data_ef9ab426ca03047305cd0359a7d030e4
#
_entry.id   ef9ab426ca03047305cd0359a7d030e4
#
_cell.length_a   1.000
_cell.length_b   1.000
_cell.length_c   1.000
_cell.angle_alpha   90.00
_cell.angle_beta   90.00
_cell.angle_gamma   90.00
#
_symmetry.space_group_name_H-M   'P 1'
#
loop_
_entity.id
_entity.type
_entity.pdbx_description
1 polymer ?
#
loop_
_entity_poly.entity_id
_entity_poly.type
_entity_poly.pdbx_seq_one_letter_code
_entity_poly.pdbx_strand_id
1 'polypeptide(L)'
;MSGRRQLNRRQQILEVLASELEKNLGLPITTSSLANAVGVSEAALYRHFASKAKMFEALISFTEESIFSLINKILDQEADVTVRCEKIIYLVLSFSERNPGITRIIIGDVLLGENERLHARVTQFFERIESQIRQILREANLSNGPRPISNIDAVADQIITYIEGKLSKFVKSSFSKKPTEHIEVQWSVMKAGYFR
;
A
#
# COMPACT_ATOMS: atom_id res chain seq x y z
N MET A 1 30.88 11.74 -8.26
CA MET A 1 30.60 11.66 -6.79
C MET A 1 29.36 12.41 -6.34
N SER A 2 28.86 13.42 -7.08
CA SER A 2 27.67 14.22 -6.74
C SER A 2 26.34 13.42 -6.77
N GLY A 3 26.13 12.56 -7.75
CA GLY A 3 24.86 11.83 -7.94
C GLY A 3 24.53 10.82 -6.83
N ARG A 4 25.54 10.14 -6.27
CA ARG A 4 25.33 9.17 -5.17
C ARG A 4 24.96 9.85 -3.85
N ARG A 5 25.49 11.06 -3.59
CA ARG A 5 25.10 11.89 -2.44
C ARG A 5 23.68 12.44 -2.57
N GLN A 6 23.27 12.79 -3.78
CA GLN A 6 21.95 13.38 -4.07
C GLN A 6 20.83 12.32 -3.98
N LEU A 7 21.07 11.08 -4.48
CA LEU A 7 20.17 9.93 -4.31
C LEU A 7 19.98 9.58 -2.82
N ASN A 8 21.06 9.57 -2.05
CA ASN A 8 21.00 9.29 -0.62
C ASN A 8 20.17 10.36 0.13
N ARG A 9 20.30 11.66 -0.23
CA ARG A 9 19.53 12.73 0.43
C ARG A 9 18.03 12.68 0.09
N ARG A 10 17.66 12.39 -1.15
CA ARG A 10 16.25 12.21 -1.53
C ARG A 10 15.60 11.06 -0.74
N GLN A 11 16.29 9.94 -0.65
CA GLN A 11 15.82 8.81 0.12
C GLN A 11 15.68 9.15 1.60
N GLN A 12 16.68 9.81 2.20
CA GLN A 12 16.62 10.26 3.59
C GLN A 12 15.41 11.16 3.86
N ILE A 13 15.09 12.09 2.95
CA ILE A 13 13.91 12.95 3.09
C ILE A 13 12.63 12.11 3.12
N LEU A 14 12.50 11.11 2.25
CA LEU A 14 11.33 10.24 2.20
C LEU A 14 11.21 9.33 3.43
N GLU A 15 12.31 8.82 3.95
CA GLU A 15 12.35 8.02 5.18
C GLU A 15 11.93 8.86 6.40
N VAL A 16 12.44 10.09 6.50
CA VAL A 16 12.03 11.02 7.56
C VAL A 16 10.56 11.40 7.40
N LEU A 17 10.08 11.66 6.20
CA LEU A 17 8.66 11.96 5.95
C LEU A 17 7.77 10.78 6.40
N ALA A 18 8.11 9.55 6.03
CA ALA A 18 7.36 8.36 6.46
C ALA A 18 7.35 8.23 8.00
N SER A 19 8.50 8.47 8.66
CA SER A 19 8.60 8.47 10.12
C SER A 19 7.78 9.59 10.78
N GLU A 20 7.77 10.78 10.22
CA GLU A 20 6.97 11.90 10.75
C GLU A 20 5.45 11.64 10.55
N LEU A 21 5.05 11.02 9.45
CA LEU A 21 3.67 10.58 9.23
C LEU A 21 3.22 9.53 10.26
N GLU A 22 4.12 8.63 10.65
CA GLU A 22 3.85 7.65 11.69
C GLU A 22 3.69 8.28 13.08
N LYS A 23 4.58 9.21 13.45
CA LYS A 23 4.61 9.82 14.79
C LYS A 23 3.49 10.85 15.03
N ASN A 24 3.15 11.62 13.99
CA ASN A 24 2.26 12.78 14.11
C ASN A 24 0.83 12.45 13.63
N LEU A 25 0.15 11.54 14.32
CA LEU A 25 -1.24 11.20 14.05
C LEU A 25 -2.16 12.40 14.28
N GLY A 26 -3.02 12.68 13.29
CA GLY A 26 -3.99 13.77 13.37
C GLY A 26 -3.44 15.18 13.14
N LEU A 27 -2.14 15.34 12.95
CA LEU A 27 -1.53 16.64 12.66
C LEU A 27 -1.06 16.72 11.20
N PRO A 28 -1.26 17.86 10.54
CA PRO A 28 -0.73 18.08 9.20
C PRO A 28 0.81 18.20 9.25
N ILE A 29 1.49 17.51 8.34
CA ILE A 29 2.93 17.70 8.15
C ILE A 29 3.15 18.93 7.29
N THR A 30 3.92 19.89 7.82
CA THR A 30 4.34 21.10 7.09
C THR A 30 5.74 20.89 6.51
N THR A 31 6.08 21.66 5.47
CA THR A 31 7.45 21.65 4.90
C THR A 31 8.49 22.15 5.90
N SER A 32 8.11 23.09 6.77
CA SER A 32 8.97 23.58 7.83
C SER A 32 9.28 22.50 8.88
N SER A 33 8.26 21.80 9.38
CA SER A 33 8.46 20.68 10.33
C SER A 33 9.31 19.57 9.73
N LEU A 34 9.08 19.23 8.46
CA LEU A 34 9.85 18.21 7.75
C LEU A 34 11.30 18.64 7.54
N ALA A 35 11.55 19.90 7.12
CA ALA A 35 12.90 20.44 6.96
C ALA A 35 13.68 20.37 8.26
N ASN A 36 13.05 20.75 9.38
CA ASN A 36 13.64 20.63 10.72
C ASN A 36 13.95 19.16 11.09
N ALA A 37 13.03 18.24 10.85
CA ALA A 37 13.22 16.83 11.12
C ALA A 37 14.35 16.21 10.28
N VAL A 38 14.53 16.65 9.03
CA VAL A 38 15.65 16.23 8.14
C VAL A 38 16.96 16.91 8.51
N GLY A 39 16.93 18.01 9.24
CA GLY A 39 18.12 18.81 9.57
C GLY A 39 18.61 19.66 8.40
N VAL A 40 17.71 20.25 7.62
CA VAL A 40 18.00 21.12 6.47
C VAL A 40 17.12 22.36 6.47
N SER A 41 17.45 23.37 5.64
CA SER A 41 16.55 24.47 5.37
C SER A 41 15.42 24.05 4.42
N GLU A 42 14.27 24.72 4.47
CA GLU A 42 13.18 24.50 3.51
C GLU A 42 13.66 24.68 2.05
N ALA A 43 14.50 25.67 1.79
CA ALA A 43 15.09 25.88 0.48
C ALA A 43 15.95 24.69 0.01
N ALA A 44 16.64 24.02 0.94
CA ALA A 44 17.39 22.79 0.64
C ALA A 44 16.45 21.61 0.37
N LEU A 45 15.31 21.51 1.09
CA LEU A 45 14.28 20.50 0.85
C LEU A 45 13.68 20.65 -0.56
N TYR A 46 13.32 21.89 -0.96
CA TYR A 46 12.76 22.20 -2.28
C TYR A 46 13.72 21.95 -3.44
N ARG A 47 15.04 21.96 -3.22
CA ARG A 47 16.02 21.51 -4.24
C ARG A 47 15.91 20.02 -4.58
N HIS A 48 15.40 19.19 -3.68
CA HIS A 48 15.22 17.76 -3.89
C HIS A 48 13.80 17.40 -4.34
N PHE A 49 12.79 18.15 -3.87
CA PHE A 49 11.39 17.92 -4.20
C PHE A 49 10.68 19.25 -4.41
N ALA A 50 10.15 19.48 -5.60
CA ALA A 50 9.51 20.75 -5.97
C ALA A 50 8.28 21.12 -5.10
N SER A 51 7.69 20.17 -4.37
CA SER A 51 6.56 20.39 -3.45
C SER A 51 6.40 19.22 -2.49
N LYS A 52 5.59 19.40 -1.43
CA LYS A 52 5.16 18.32 -0.54
C LYS A 52 4.42 17.22 -1.31
N ALA A 53 3.55 17.58 -2.25
CA ALA A 53 2.86 16.66 -3.12
C ALA A 53 3.83 15.74 -3.90
N LYS A 54 4.97 16.27 -4.35
CA LYS A 54 6.02 15.47 -5.02
C LYS A 54 6.72 14.49 -4.10
N MET A 55 6.78 14.76 -2.81
CA MET A 55 7.28 13.81 -1.82
C MET A 55 6.27 12.68 -1.59
N PHE A 56 4.98 13.00 -1.48
CA PHE A 56 3.91 11.98 -1.41
C PHE A 56 3.85 11.13 -2.68
N GLU A 57 3.92 11.73 -3.87
CA GLU A 57 4.02 10.98 -5.14
C GLU A 57 5.20 9.99 -5.14
N ALA A 58 6.35 10.39 -4.59
CA ALA A 58 7.51 9.52 -4.52
C ALA A 58 7.31 8.33 -3.56
N LEU A 59 6.64 8.53 -2.41
CA LEU A 59 6.28 7.44 -1.49
C LEU A 59 5.22 6.50 -2.09
N ILE A 60 4.24 7.03 -2.82
CA ILE A 60 3.27 6.22 -3.55
C ILE A 60 3.98 5.38 -4.62
N SER A 61 4.90 6.00 -5.41
CA SER A 61 5.69 5.26 -6.42
C SER A 61 6.51 4.13 -5.79
N PHE A 62 7.17 4.39 -4.68
CA PHE A 62 7.90 3.36 -3.93
C PHE A 62 7.00 2.20 -3.49
N THR A 63 5.79 2.52 -3.02
CA THR A 63 4.81 1.51 -2.62
C THR A 63 4.36 0.68 -3.82
N GLU A 64 4.01 1.33 -4.93
CA GLU A 64 3.60 0.67 -6.17
C GLU A 64 4.69 -0.27 -6.68
N GLU A 65 5.92 0.21 -6.81
CA GLU A 65 7.05 -0.59 -7.29
C GLU A 65 7.32 -1.79 -6.38
N SER A 66 7.28 -1.58 -5.05
CA SER A 66 7.52 -2.63 -4.07
C SER A 66 6.44 -3.71 -4.13
N ILE A 67 5.17 -3.32 -4.10
CA ILE A 67 4.03 -4.24 -4.06
C ILE A 67 3.90 -4.99 -5.39
N PHE A 68 3.89 -4.30 -6.54
CA PHE A 68 3.69 -4.96 -7.83
C PHE A 68 4.87 -5.82 -8.26
N SER A 69 6.11 -5.46 -7.88
CA SER A 69 7.28 -6.34 -8.09
C SER A 69 7.12 -7.65 -7.33
N LEU A 70 6.60 -7.63 -6.11
CA LEU A 70 6.37 -8.84 -5.31
C LEU A 70 5.14 -9.62 -5.75
N ILE A 71 4.06 -8.94 -6.20
CA ILE A 71 2.92 -9.62 -6.84
C ILE A 71 3.38 -10.42 -8.05
N ASN A 72 4.17 -9.83 -8.94
CA ASN A 72 4.70 -10.54 -10.11
C ASN A 72 5.47 -11.80 -9.71
N LYS A 73 6.34 -11.72 -8.68
CA LYS A 73 7.05 -12.89 -8.17
C LYS A 73 6.10 -13.97 -7.62
N ILE A 74 5.03 -13.58 -6.93
CA ILE A 74 4.01 -14.52 -6.46
C ILE A 74 3.38 -15.25 -7.65
N LEU A 75 3.03 -14.52 -8.72
CA LEU A 75 2.41 -15.09 -9.91
C LEU A 75 3.33 -16.05 -10.65
N ASP A 76 4.63 -15.75 -10.70
CA ASP A 76 5.63 -16.58 -11.35
C ASP A 76 5.92 -17.88 -10.55
N GLN A 77 5.80 -17.83 -9.22
CA GLN A 77 6.21 -18.94 -8.34
C GLN A 77 5.05 -19.83 -7.90
N GLU A 78 3.82 -19.34 -7.91
CA GLU A 78 2.64 -20.06 -7.43
C GLU A 78 1.67 -20.36 -8.56
N ALA A 79 1.24 -21.63 -8.63
CA ALA A 79 0.24 -22.06 -9.60
C ALA A 79 -1.18 -22.06 -9.01
N ASP A 80 -1.32 -22.32 -7.69
CA ASP A 80 -2.61 -22.39 -7.02
C ASP A 80 -3.22 -21.00 -6.82
N VAL A 81 -4.41 -20.80 -7.33
CA VAL A 81 -5.15 -19.54 -7.31
C VAL A 81 -5.44 -19.08 -5.89
N THR A 82 -5.78 -20.00 -4.99
CA THR A 82 -6.10 -19.66 -3.60
C THR A 82 -4.86 -19.20 -2.85
N VAL A 83 -3.71 -19.83 -3.13
CA VAL A 83 -2.41 -19.45 -2.57
C VAL A 83 -1.94 -18.09 -3.12
N ARG A 84 -2.15 -17.82 -4.42
CA ARG A 84 -1.88 -16.51 -5.01
C ARG A 84 -2.66 -15.40 -4.31
N CYS A 85 -3.97 -15.57 -4.13
CA CYS A 85 -4.82 -14.59 -3.45
C CYS A 85 -4.37 -14.39 -2.00
N GLU A 86 -4.14 -15.46 -1.25
CA GLU A 86 -3.64 -15.41 0.13
C GLU A 86 -2.35 -14.62 0.26
N LYS A 87 -1.36 -14.95 -0.59
CA LYS A 87 -0.05 -14.29 -0.58
C LYS A 87 -0.14 -12.81 -0.95
N ILE A 88 -1.02 -12.43 -1.87
CA ILE A 88 -1.24 -11.01 -2.24
C ILE A 88 -1.88 -10.26 -1.08
N ILE A 89 -2.91 -10.81 -0.45
CA ILE A 89 -3.53 -10.22 0.75
C ILE A 89 -2.46 -10.02 1.83
N TYR A 90 -1.73 -11.08 2.17
CA TYR A 90 -0.69 -11.03 3.19
C TYR A 90 0.42 -10.03 2.85
N LEU A 91 0.84 -9.96 1.60
CA LEU A 91 1.84 -9.00 1.11
C LEU A 91 1.41 -7.55 1.40
N VAL A 92 0.21 -7.18 0.99
CA VAL A 92 -0.29 -5.79 1.16
C VAL A 92 -0.44 -5.45 2.64
N LEU A 93 -1.02 -6.35 3.45
CA LEU A 93 -1.22 -6.14 4.87
C LEU A 93 0.12 -6.07 5.63
N SER A 94 1.07 -6.96 5.34
CA SER A 94 2.37 -7.00 6.00
C SER A 94 3.28 -5.83 5.58
N PHE A 95 3.19 -5.37 4.33
CA PHE A 95 3.86 -4.16 3.88
C PHE A 95 3.35 -2.95 4.66
N SER A 96 2.04 -2.83 4.77
CA SER A 96 1.37 -1.74 5.47
C SER A 96 1.69 -1.72 6.96
N GLU A 97 1.74 -2.90 7.61
CA GLU A 97 2.12 -3.03 9.02
C GLU A 97 3.55 -2.53 9.27
N ARG A 98 4.47 -2.82 8.34
CA ARG A 98 5.87 -2.39 8.44
C ARG A 98 6.12 -0.93 8.03
N ASN A 99 5.14 -0.29 7.41
CA ASN A 99 5.23 1.08 6.91
C ASN A 99 4.00 1.92 7.33
N PRO A 100 3.80 2.16 8.64
CA PRO A 100 2.57 2.81 9.14
C PRO A 100 2.37 4.21 8.55
N GLY A 101 3.41 5.02 8.45
CA GLY A 101 3.35 6.36 7.86
C GLY A 101 2.99 6.34 6.39
N ILE A 102 3.52 5.38 5.61
CA ILE A 102 3.14 5.20 4.20
C ILE A 102 1.69 4.72 4.10
N THR A 103 1.24 3.87 5.02
CA THR A 103 -0.15 3.38 5.05
C THR A 103 -1.15 4.52 5.17
N ARG A 104 -0.84 5.58 5.94
CA ARG A 104 -1.66 6.79 6.00
C ARG A 104 -1.82 7.48 4.64
N ILE A 105 -0.79 7.45 3.80
CA ILE A 105 -0.87 8.01 2.44
C ILE A 105 -1.79 7.15 1.58
N ILE A 106 -1.56 5.83 1.54
CA ILE A 106 -2.29 4.93 0.62
C ILE A 106 -3.77 4.73 0.99
N ILE A 107 -4.18 4.99 2.25
CA ILE A 107 -5.61 5.04 2.62
C ILE A 107 -6.21 6.45 2.50
N GLY A 108 -5.43 7.45 2.08
CA GLY A 108 -5.89 8.82 1.89
C GLY A 108 -6.00 9.66 3.18
N ASP A 109 -5.67 9.12 4.35
CA ASP A 109 -5.81 9.80 5.65
C ASP A 109 -5.10 11.16 5.71
N VAL A 110 -3.92 11.26 5.10
CA VAL A 110 -3.10 12.48 5.09
C VAL A 110 -3.22 13.30 3.82
N LEU A 111 -4.08 12.91 2.90
CA LEU A 111 -4.26 13.60 1.62
C LEU A 111 -5.41 14.61 1.64
N LEU A 112 -6.13 14.75 2.75
CA LEU A 112 -7.17 15.76 2.91
C LEU A 112 -6.59 17.17 2.69
N GLY A 113 -7.15 17.88 1.70
CA GLY A 113 -6.66 19.20 1.27
C GLY A 113 -5.44 19.17 0.34
N GLU A 114 -4.93 18.00 -0.01
CA GLU A 114 -3.92 17.82 -1.05
C GLU A 114 -4.55 17.75 -2.46
N ASN A 115 -3.70 17.73 -3.48
CA ASN A 115 -4.10 17.71 -4.88
C ASN A 115 -4.92 16.44 -5.21
N GLU A 116 -6.05 16.59 -5.93
CA GLU A 116 -6.90 15.50 -6.41
C GLU A 116 -6.13 14.39 -7.14
N ARG A 117 -5.04 14.74 -7.82
CA ARG A 117 -4.16 13.78 -8.48
C ARG A 117 -3.57 12.73 -7.54
N LEU A 118 -3.28 13.10 -6.28
CA LEU A 118 -2.78 12.15 -5.28
C LEU A 118 -3.87 11.17 -4.86
N HIS A 119 -5.10 11.67 -4.67
CA HIS A 119 -6.25 10.81 -4.37
C HIS A 119 -6.53 9.84 -5.52
N ALA A 120 -6.58 10.33 -6.77
CA ALA A 120 -6.76 9.49 -7.95
C ALA A 120 -5.69 8.40 -8.06
N ARG A 121 -4.44 8.73 -7.74
CA ARG A 121 -3.35 7.76 -7.79
C ARG A 121 -3.45 6.67 -6.72
N VAL A 122 -3.90 7.02 -5.52
CA VAL A 122 -4.15 6.04 -4.45
C VAL A 122 -5.33 5.13 -4.81
N THR A 123 -6.41 5.68 -5.35
CA THR A 123 -7.52 4.89 -5.88
C THR A 123 -7.03 3.90 -6.94
N GLN A 124 -6.25 4.38 -7.92
CA GLN A 124 -5.68 3.55 -8.98
C GLN A 124 -4.77 2.42 -8.45
N PHE A 125 -4.07 2.66 -7.34
CA PHE A 125 -3.24 1.61 -6.70
C PHE A 125 -4.10 0.40 -6.28
N PHE A 126 -5.22 0.62 -5.61
CA PHE A 126 -6.13 -0.45 -5.20
C PHE A 126 -6.87 -1.08 -6.39
N GLU A 127 -7.34 -0.28 -7.35
CA GLU A 127 -7.95 -0.78 -8.59
C GLU A 127 -7.02 -1.72 -9.37
N ARG A 128 -5.72 -1.44 -9.39
CA ARG A 128 -4.73 -2.31 -10.03
C ARG A 128 -4.56 -3.63 -9.27
N ILE A 129 -4.56 -3.63 -7.94
CA ILE A 129 -4.52 -4.86 -7.14
C ILE A 129 -5.80 -5.68 -7.37
N GLU A 130 -6.95 -5.03 -7.36
CA GLU A 130 -8.25 -5.67 -7.63
C GLU A 130 -8.26 -6.30 -9.03
N SER A 131 -7.78 -5.58 -10.04
CA SER A 131 -7.68 -6.10 -11.41
C SER A 131 -6.77 -7.32 -11.50
N GLN A 132 -5.69 -7.34 -10.73
CA GLN A 132 -4.80 -8.49 -10.65
C GLN A 132 -5.48 -9.70 -9.99
N ILE A 133 -6.21 -9.49 -8.88
CA ILE A 133 -7.00 -10.54 -8.22
C ILE A 133 -8.07 -11.06 -9.18
N ARG A 134 -8.78 -10.19 -9.86
CA ARG A 134 -9.79 -10.55 -10.86
C ARG A 134 -9.21 -11.42 -11.98
N GLN A 135 -8.00 -11.11 -12.44
CA GLN A 135 -7.31 -11.92 -13.45
C GLN A 135 -6.96 -13.32 -12.92
N ILE A 136 -6.42 -13.41 -11.68
CA ILE A 136 -6.13 -14.67 -11.02
C ILE A 136 -7.39 -15.55 -10.92
N LEU A 137 -8.52 -14.95 -10.52
CA LEU A 137 -9.80 -15.66 -10.38
C LEU A 137 -10.36 -16.13 -11.75
N ARG A 138 -10.12 -15.39 -12.84
CA ARG A 138 -10.47 -15.82 -14.20
C ARG A 138 -9.64 -17.02 -14.65
N GLU A 139 -8.35 -17.02 -14.35
CA GLU A 139 -7.45 -18.14 -14.65
C GLU A 139 -7.86 -19.43 -13.94
N ALA A 140 -8.43 -19.31 -12.73
CA ALA A 140 -8.97 -20.46 -11.99
C ALA A 140 -10.04 -21.25 -12.78
N ASN A 141 -10.85 -20.57 -13.57
CA ASN A 141 -11.88 -21.23 -14.39
C ASN A 141 -11.29 -22.07 -15.55
N LEU A 142 -10.03 -21.82 -15.91
CA LEU A 142 -9.33 -22.52 -16.97
C LEU A 142 -8.45 -23.68 -16.43
N SER A 143 -8.29 -23.77 -15.13
CA SER A 143 -7.47 -24.78 -14.44
C SER A 143 -8.32 -25.92 -13.84
N ASN A 144 -7.66 -27.02 -13.49
CA ASN A 144 -8.29 -28.14 -12.76
C ASN A 144 -8.28 -27.92 -11.23
N GLY A 145 -7.89 -26.74 -10.77
CA GLY A 145 -7.82 -26.37 -9.36
C GLY A 145 -9.14 -25.80 -8.79
N PRO A 146 -9.06 -25.21 -7.59
CA PRO A 146 -10.20 -24.56 -6.95
C PRO A 146 -10.79 -23.46 -7.83
N ARG A 147 -12.11 -23.40 -7.94
CA ARG A 147 -12.84 -22.44 -8.78
C ARG A 147 -13.67 -21.49 -7.91
N PRO A 148 -13.82 -20.22 -8.33
CA PRO A 148 -14.72 -19.30 -7.66
C PRO A 148 -16.16 -19.85 -7.65
N ILE A 149 -16.81 -19.79 -6.49
CA ILE A 149 -18.22 -20.24 -6.35
C ILE A 149 -19.23 -19.14 -6.64
N SER A 150 -18.77 -17.91 -6.83
CA SER A 150 -19.60 -16.71 -7.05
C SER A 150 -19.06 -15.88 -8.21
N ASN A 151 -19.69 -14.72 -8.43
CA ASN A 151 -19.22 -13.73 -9.41
C ASN A 151 -17.80 -13.29 -9.09
N ILE A 152 -16.91 -13.41 -10.05
CA ILE A 152 -15.48 -13.06 -9.92
C ILE A 152 -15.29 -11.60 -9.51
N ASP A 153 -16.07 -10.68 -10.07
CA ASP A 153 -15.98 -9.25 -9.75
C ASP A 153 -16.38 -8.98 -8.31
N ALA A 154 -17.43 -9.65 -7.81
CA ALA A 154 -17.85 -9.54 -6.42
C ALA A 154 -16.81 -10.12 -5.44
N VAL A 155 -16.16 -11.24 -5.80
CA VAL A 155 -15.09 -11.80 -4.96
C VAL A 155 -13.86 -10.89 -4.94
N ALA A 156 -13.47 -10.32 -6.09
CA ALA A 156 -12.34 -9.40 -6.16
C ALA A 156 -12.60 -8.11 -5.35
N ASP A 157 -13.79 -7.51 -5.50
CA ASP A 157 -14.24 -6.34 -4.73
C ASP A 157 -14.24 -6.63 -3.22
N GLN A 158 -14.73 -7.79 -2.81
CA GLN A 158 -14.74 -8.17 -1.40
C GLN A 158 -13.34 -8.34 -0.82
N ILE A 159 -12.39 -8.90 -1.58
CA ILE A 159 -10.99 -9.03 -1.16
C ILE A 159 -10.35 -7.65 -1.01
N ILE A 160 -10.56 -6.73 -1.95
CA ILE A 160 -10.03 -5.37 -1.88
C ILE A 160 -10.64 -4.61 -0.70
N THR A 161 -11.95 -4.67 -0.53
CA THR A 161 -12.66 -4.06 0.61
C THR A 161 -12.14 -4.60 1.95
N TYR A 162 -11.85 -5.91 2.04
CA TYR A 162 -11.23 -6.49 3.23
C TYR A 162 -9.85 -5.89 3.50
N ILE A 163 -8.99 -5.77 2.48
CA ILE A 163 -7.66 -5.17 2.61
C ILE A 163 -7.78 -3.71 3.09
N GLU A 164 -8.55 -2.87 2.40
CA GLU A 164 -8.74 -1.46 2.76
C GLU A 164 -9.32 -1.29 4.17
N GLY A 165 -10.30 -2.13 4.54
CA GLY A 165 -10.89 -2.16 5.87
C GLY A 165 -9.86 -2.47 6.96
N LYS A 166 -8.94 -3.43 6.72
CA LYS A 166 -7.84 -3.76 7.65
C LYS A 166 -6.86 -2.60 7.79
N LEU A 167 -6.47 -1.96 6.68
CA LEU A 167 -5.57 -0.82 6.68
C LEU A 167 -6.19 0.41 7.38
N SER A 168 -7.45 0.70 7.09
CA SER A 168 -8.20 1.77 7.75
C SER A 168 -8.30 1.55 9.28
N LYS A 169 -8.59 0.31 9.70
CA LYS A 169 -8.65 -0.05 11.12
C LYS A 169 -7.29 0.09 11.81
N PHE A 170 -6.20 -0.27 11.12
CA PHE A 170 -4.84 -0.11 11.60
C PHE A 170 -4.52 1.36 11.89
N VAL A 171 -4.73 2.25 10.92
CA VAL A 171 -4.49 3.68 11.08
C VAL A 171 -5.41 4.30 12.15
N LYS A 172 -6.72 4.02 12.11
CA LYS A 172 -7.69 4.52 13.10
C LYS A 172 -7.42 4.07 14.54
N SER A 173 -6.73 2.95 14.70
CA SER A 173 -6.33 2.45 16.02
C SER A 173 -4.98 2.98 16.49
N SER A 174 -4.43 4.00 15.84
CA SER A 174 -3.07 4.48 16.07
C SER A 174 -2.05 3.35 16.00
N PHE A 175 -2.20 2.51 14.97
CA PHE A 175 -1.34 1.36 14.65
C PHE A 175 -1.32 0.22 15.68
N SER A 176 -2.22 0.24 16.67
CA SER A 176 -2.28 -0.81 17.70
C SER A 176 -2.93 -2.11 17.23
N LYS A 177 -3.87 -2.04 16.25
CA LYS A 177 -4.55 -3.20 15.68
C LYS A 177 -3.87 -3.60 14.37
N LYS A 178 -2.96 -4.54 14.47
CA LYS A 178 -2.15 -4.98 13.31
C LYS A 178 -3.01 -5.51 12.18
N PRO A 179 -2.76 -5.11 10.92
CA PRO A 179 -3.56 -5.58 9.78
C PRO A 179 -3.38 -7.07 9.51
N THR A 180 -2.24 -7.67 9.87
CA THR A 180 -2.00 -9.10 9.72
C THR A 180 -2.62 -9.96 10.82
N GLU A 181 -3.11 -9.36 11.91
CA GLU A 181 -3.72 -10.08 13.02
C GLU A 181 -4.92 -10.92 12.57
N HIS A 182 -4.92 -12.21 12.92
CA HIS A 182 -5.94 -13.20 12.58
C HIS A 182 -6.11 -13.51 11.08
N ILE A 183 -5.15 -13.14 10.22
CA ILE A 183 -5.28 -13.30 8.76
C ILE A 183 -5.50 -14.76 8.35
N GLU A 184 -4.81 -15.72 8.97
CA GLU A 184 -4.91 -17.13 8.64
C GLU A 184 -6.35 -17.65 8.84
N VAL A 185 -6.94 -17.35 9.99
CA VAL A 185 -8.32 -17.73 10.31
C VAL A 185 -9.32 -17.02 9.40
N GLN A 186 -9.12 -15.72 9.19
CA GLN A 186 -10.00 -14.91 8.33
C GLN A 186 -9.91 -15.38 6.87
N TRP A 187 -8.70 -15.68 6.38
CA TRP A 187 -8.52 -16.24 5.04
C TRP A 187 -9.19 -17.62 4.90
N SER A 188 -9.06 -18.50 5.89
CA SER A 188 -9.73 -19.79 5.86
C SER A 188 -11.24 -19.66 5.69
N VAL A 189 -11.88 -18.72 6.40
CA VAL A 189 -13.32 -18.43 6.27
C VAL A 189 -13.65 -17.87 4.88
N MET A 190 -12.87 -16.87 4.41
CA MET A 190 -13.05 -16.27 3.08
C MET A 190 -12.86 -17.30 1.97
N LYS A 191 -11.80 -18.11 2.05
CA LYS A 191 -11.50 -19.17 1.09
C LYS A 191 -12.65 -20.17 0.96
N ALA A 192 -13.23 -20.61 2.08
CA ALA A 192 -14.37 -21.52 2.08
C ALA A 192 -15.62 -20.91 1.43
N GLY A 193 -15.78 -19.58 1.50
CA GLY A 193 -16.86 -18.85 0.85
C GLY A 193 -16.60 -18.45 -0.60
N TYR A 194 -15.34 -18.43 -1.04
CA TYR A 194 -14.95 -17.98 -2.38
C TYR A 194 -14.70 -19.10 -3.37
N PHE A 195 -14.25 -20.27 -2.89
CA PHE A 195 -13.78 -21.36 -3.74
C PHE A 195 -14.46 -22.70 -3.40
N ARG A 196 -14.58 -23.56 -4.43
CA ARG A 196 -15.06 -24.92 -4.33
C ARG A 196 -14.10 -25.90 -5.01
#